data_dd16e042b662b56fdac9de257dcafe28
#
_entry.id   dd16e042b662b56fdac9de257dcafe28
#
_cell.length_a   1.000
_cell.length_b   1.000
_cell.length_c   1.000
_cell.angle_alpha   90.00
_cell.angle_beta   90.00
_cell.angle_gamma   90.00
#
_symmetry.space_group_name_H-M   'P 1'
#
loop_
_entity.id
_entity.type
_entity.pdbx_description
1 polymer ?
#
loop_
_entity_poly.entity_id
_entity_poly.type
_entity_poly.pdbx_seq_one_letter_code
_entity_poly.pdbx_strand_id
1 'polypeptide(L)'
;MLLVDDDVRLRDRLAQAMTKRGYSVRTAGSYDEALAIANDSSPEFAVVDLRMPGPSGLELLRALKELDPETRIVVLTGYGSIATTIDAMRLGAVYYLQKPADADEILAAFARADAEPLGVIADASVDPPSLERVKWEHVSRVLSDSGGNVSEAARKLKLHRRSLQRMLQKFPPRD
;
A
#
# COMPACT_ATOMS: atom_id res chain seq x y z
N MET A 1 1.14 11.52 14.71
CA MET A 1 1.04 10.72 13.48
C MET A 1 0.83 11.62 12.27
N LEU A 2 1.50 11.35 11.15
CA LEU A 2 1.32 12.05 9.88
C LEU A 2 0.68 11.08 8.86
N LEU A 3 -0.44 11.47 8.23
CA LEU A 3 -1.10 10.72 7.15
C LEU A 3 -0.91 11.46 5.83
N VAL A 4 -0.29 10.82 4.86
CA VAL A 4 0.01 11.41 3.55
C VAL A 4 -0.63 10.59 2.44
N ASP A 5 -1.61 11.20 1.76
CA ASP A 5 -2.39 10.57 0.71
C ASP A 5 -3.08 11.67 -0.13
N ASP A 6 -3.11 11.59 -1.44
CA ASP A 6 -3.79 12.57 -2.29
C ASP A 6 -5.32 12.36 -2.31
N ASP A 7 -5.81 11.16 -1.97
CA ASP A 7 -7.24 10.92 -1.79
C ASP A 7 -7.75 11.54 -0.48
N VAL A 8 -8.35 12.72 -0.59
CA VAL A 8 -8.93 13.48 0.53
C VAL A 8 -9.90 12.64 1.36
N ARG A 9 -10.76 11.83 0.70
CA ARG A 9 -11.79 11.04 1.40
C ARG A 9 -11.17 9.93 2.23
N LEU A 10 -10.19 9.23 1.69
CA LEU A 10 -9.47 8.17 2.41
C LEU A 10 -8.68 8.79 3.57
N ARG A 11 -7.95 9.86 3.32
CA ARG A 11 -7.16 10.59 4.30
C ARG A 11 -8.00 11.07 5.48
N ASP A 12 -9.14 11.73 5.21
CA ASP A 12 -10.03 12.24 6.26
C ASP A 12 -10.65 11.10 7.09
N ARG A 13 -11.07 10.02 6.44
CA ARG A 13 -11.60 8.83 7.11
C ARG A 13 -10.58 8.19 8.04
N LEU A 14 -9.34 8.01 7.56
CA LEU A 14 -8.26 7.46 8.37
C LEU A 14 -7.87 8.41 9.51
N ALA A 15 -7.78 9.72 9.25
CA ALA A 15 -7.49 10.72 10.29
C ALA A 15 -8.51 10.69 11.41
N GLN A 16 -9.80 10.65 11.08
CA GLN A 16 -10.86 10.53 12.09
C GLN A 16 -10.76 9.22 12.88
N ALA A 17 -10.49 8.11 12.21
CA ALA A 17 -10.37 6.80 12.83
C ALA A 17 -9.17 6.73 13.78
N MET A 18 -8.02 7.31 13.42
CA MET A 18 -6.83 7.39 14.26
C MET A 18 -7.01 8.35 15.44
N THR A 19 -7.66 9.50 15.21
CA THR A 19 -7.98 10.45 16.29
C THR A 19 -8.89 9.83 17.36
N LYS A 20 -9.88 9.04 16.95
CA LYS A 20 -10.74 8.28 17.88
C LYS A 20 -9.96 7.27 18.74
N ARG A 21 -8.80 6.83 18.28
CA ARG A 21 -7.90 5.90 18.97
C ARG A 21 -6.83 6.62 19.81
N GLY A 22 -6.93 7.96 19.94
CA GLY A 22 -6.07 8.77 20.78
C GLY A 22 -4.81 9.31 20.12
N TYR A 23 -4.66 9.16 18.80
CA TYR A 23 -3.51 9.73 18.09
C TYR A 23 -3.75 11.20 17.75
N SER A 24 -2.72 12.05 17.97
CA SER A 24 -2.67 13.38 17.36
C SER A 24 -2.30 13.22 15.89
N VAL A 25 -3.22 13.58 14.99
CA VAL A 25 -3.08 13.34 13.56
C VAL A 25 -2.93 14.65 12.79
N ARG A 26 -1.90 14.72 11.96
CA ARG A 26 -1.72 15.75 10.93
C ARG A 26 -1.84 15.08 9.57
N THR A 27 -2.37 15.80 8.60
CA THR A 27 -2.63 15.25 7.26
C THR A 27 -1.95 16.08 6.19
N ALA A 28 -1.47 15.45 5.13
CA ALA A 28 -0.90 16.09 3.96
C ALA A 28 -1.43 15.43 2.67
N GLY A 29 -1.69 16.22 1.65
CA GLY A 29 -2.13 15.73 0.33
C GLY A 29 -1.02 15.66 -0.71
N SER A 30 0.19 16.07 -0.34
CA SER A 30 1.33 16.13 -1.25
C SER A 30 2.65 15.96 -0.51
N TYR A 31 3.70 15.73 -1.30
CA TYR A 31 5.08 15.70 -0.80
C TYR A 31 5.47 16.98 -0.06
N ASP A 32 5.21 18.16 -0.66
CA ASP A 32 5.62 19.44 -0.09
C ASP A 32 4.89 19.75 1.22
N GLU A 33 3.58 19.47 1.29
CA GLU A 33 2.81 19.62 2.52
C GLU A 33 3.34 18.68 3.62
N ALA A 34 3.64 17.43 3.28
CA ALA A 34 4.16 16.45 4.23
C ALA A 34 5.51 16.89 4.81
N LEU A 35 6.43 17.37 3.96
CA LEU A 35 7.73 17.88 4.41
C LEU A 35 7.60 19.16 5.23
N ALA A 36 6.73 20.08 4.86
CA ALA A 36 6.49 21.30 5.67
C ALA A 36 6.04 20.94 7.09
N ILE A 37 5.10 19.98 7.20
CA ILE A 37 4.61 19.47 8.50
C ILE A 37 5.74 18.77 9.29
N ALA A 38 6.55 17.95 8.63
CA ALA A 38 7.61 17.19 9.28
C ALA A 38 8.76 18.08 9.76
N ASN A 39 9.09 19.13 9.00
CA ASN A 39 10.09 20.13 9.38
C ASN A 39 9.66 20.96 10.60
N ASP A 40 8.36 21.28 10.71
CA ASP A 40 7.84 21.99 11.89
C ASP A 40 7.91 21.10 13.15
N SER A 41 7.53 19.85 13.01
CA SER A 41 7.60 18.87 14.10
C SER A 41 7.63 17.46 13.49
N SER A 42 8.74 16.76 13.71
CA SER A 42 8.93 15.40 13.23
C SER A 42 7.85 14.45 13.76
N PRO A 43 7.20 13.66 12.91
CA PRO A 43 6.18 12.71 13.34
C PRO A 43 6.83 11.41 13.86
N GLU A 44 6.38 10.92 15.01
CA GLU A 44 6.76 9.59 15.50
C GLU A 44 6.29 8.46 14.55
N PHE A 45 5.08 8.61 13.99
CA PHE A 45 4.46 7.67 13.05
C PHE A 45 4.06 8.38 11.77
N ALA A 46 4.33 7.77 10.63
CA ALA A 46 3.86 8.25 9.34
C ALA A 46 3.22 7.11 8.52
N VAL A 47 2.13 7.42 7.85
CA VAL A 47 1.50 6.55 6.85
C VAL A 47 1.59 7.28 5.53
N VAL A 48 2.23 6.67 4.53
CA VAL A 48 2.57 7.34 3.27
C VAL A 48 2.05 6.54 2.09
N ASP A 49 1.24 7.18 1.23
CA ASP A 49 0.96 6.62 -0.09
C ASP A 49 2.18 6.81 -1.01
N LEU A 50 2.46 5.79 -1.82
CA LEU A 50 3.54 5.85 -2.81
C LEU A 50 3.13 6.58 -4.09
N ARG A 51 1.84 6.64 -4.39
CA ARG A 51 1.31 7.24 -5.60
C ARG A 51 0.59 8.54 -5.31
N MET A 52 1.33 9.61 -5.42
CA MET A 52 0.80 10.97 -5.32
C MET A 52 1.25 11.78 -6.53
N PRO A 53 0.54 12.84 -6.90
CA PRO A 53 1.04 13.80 -7.89
C PRO A 53 2.34 14.46 -7.42
N GLY A 54 3.30 14.61 -8.33
CA GLY A 54 4.62 15.20 -8.05
C GLY A 54 5.65 14.14 -7.62
N PRO A 55 6.54 14.46 -6.67
CA PRO A 55 7.54 13.51 -6.17
C PRO A 55 6.89 12.28 -5.54
N SER A 56 7.51 11.12 -5.74
CA SER A 56 6.97 9.83 -5.30
C SER A 56 6.96 9.69 -3.76
N GLY A 57 6.06 8.85 -3.23
CA GLY A 57 6.08 8.53 -1.81
C GLY A 57 7.37 7.84 -1.35
N LEU A 58 8.16 7.22 -2.25
CA LEU A 58 9.50 6.71 -1.91
C LEU A 58 10.49 7.84 -1.65
N GLU A 59 10.40 8.94 -2.41
CA GLU A 59 11.24 10.13 -2.17
C GLU A 59 10.84 10.80 -0.86
N LEU A 60 9.54 10.86 -0.56
CA LEU A 60 9.05 11.35 0.73
C LEU A 60 9.53 10.48 1.90
N LEU A 61 9.47 9.17 1.77
CA LEU A 61 9.95 8.24 2.77
C LEU A 61 11.42 8.47 3.08
N ARG A 62 12.27 8.62 2.04
CA ARG A 62 13.68 8.95 2.21
C ARG A 62 13.85 10.26 2.96
N ALA A 63 13.17 11.33 2.53
CA ALA A 63 13.27 12.64 3.14
C ALA A 63 12.83 12.64 4.62
N LEU A 64 11.76 11.92 4.96
CA LEU A 64 11.31 11.77 6.35
C LEU A 64 12.36 11.03 7.21
N LYS A 65 13.00 9.99 6.65
CA LYS A 65 14.07 9.23 7.33
C LYS A 65 15.37 10.03 7.47
N GLU A 66 15.67 10.92 6.53
CA GLU A 66 16.81 11.84 6.63
C GLU A 66 16.55 12.93 7.70
N LEU A 67 15.30 13.38 7.84
CA LEU A 67 14.90 14.33 8.87
C LEU A 67 14.94 13.71 10.28
N ASP A 68 14.38 12.53 10.43
CA ASP A 68 14.34 11.80 11.68
C ASP A 68 14.36 10.29 11.42
N PRO A 69 15.50 9.63 11.67
CA PRO A 69 15.63 8.18 11.50
C PRO A 69 14.68 7.35 12.37
N GLU A 70 14.21 7.89 13.49
CA GLU A 70 13.30 7.22 14.42
C GLU A 70 11.85 7.25 13.94
N THR A 71 11.48 8.14 12.99
CA THR A 71 10.14 8.15 12.40
C THR A 71 9.77 6.77 11.85
N ARG A 72 8.71 6.20 12.35
CA ARG A 72 8.21 4.87 11.92
C ARG A 72 7.24 5.06 10.76
N ILE A 73 7.56 4.48 9.62
CA ILE A 73 6.82 4.71 8.38
C ILE A 73 6.17 3.43 7.89
N VAL A 74 4.84 3.40 7.82
CA VAL A 74 4.06 2.38 7.11
C VAL A 74 3.69 2.92 5.73
N VAL A 75 3.98 2.15 4.71
CA VAL A 75 3.57 2.47 3.34
C VAL A 75 2.18 1.88 3.08
N LEU A 76 1.27 2.70 2.60
CA LEU A 76 -0.10 2.31 2.24
C LEU A 76 -0.36 2.66 0.77
N THR A 77 -0.46 1.69 -0.13
CA THR A 77 -0.62 1.98 -1.56
C THR A 77 -1.56 1.02 -2.27
N GLY A 78 -2.29 1.53 -3.27
CA GLY A 78 -3.18 0.74 -4.11
C GLY A 78 -2.46 -0.08 -5.19
N TYR A 79 -1.18 0.23 -5.45
CA TYR A 79 -0.39 -0.40 -6.50
C TYR A 79 1.05 -0.65 -6.03
N GLY A 80 1.28 -1.81 -5.46
CA GLY A 80 2.64 -2.23 -5.14
C GLY A 80 3.11 -3.35 -6.05
N SER A 81 4.17 -3.10 -6.82
CA SER A 81 4.96 -4.19 -7.33
C SER A 81 5.86 -4.72 -6.22
N ILE A 82 6.26 -5.98 -6.30
CA ILE A 82 7.25 -6.56 -5.36
C ILE A 82 8.50 -5.66 -5.29
N ALA A 83 8.95 -5.13 -6.43
CA ALA A 83 10.10 -4.23 -6.50
C ALA A 83 9.88 -2.96 -5.65
N THR A 84 8.72 -2.30 -5.80
CA THR A 84 8.40 -1.08 -5.04
C THR A 84 8.32 -1.35 -3.54
N THR A 85 7.79 -2.51 -3.14
CA THR A 85 7.77 -2.94 -1.74
C THR A 85 9.18 -3.13 -1.19
N ILE A 86 10.06 -3.81 -1.94
CA ILE A 86 11.45 -3.99 -1.56
C ILE A 86 12.18 -2.65 -1.42
N ASP A 87 11.96 -1.72 -2.35
CA ASP A 87 12.58 -0.40 -2.31
C ASP A 87 12.10 0.40 -1.09
N ALA A 88 10.80 0.38 -0.77
CA ALA A 88 10.26 1.01 0.42
C ALA A 88 10.90 0.44 1.70
N MET A 89 11.00 -0.89 1.81
CA MET A 89 11.62 -1.54 2.98
C MET A 89 13.11 -1.20 3.09
N ARG A 90 13.85 -1.14 1.99
CA ARG A 90 15.27 -0.73 1.97
C ARG A 90 15.47 0.72 2.38
N LEU A 91 14.51 1.58 2.10
CA LEU A 91 14.52 2.99 2.50
C LEU A 91 14.10 3.19 3.96
N GLY A 92 13.76 2.11 4.69
CA GLY A 92 13.46 2.16 6.11
C GLY A 92 11.97 2.22 6.45
N ALA A 93 11.07 1.86 5.53
CA ALA A 93 9.68 1.59 5.90
C ALA A 93 9.63 0.41 6.88
N VAL A 94 8.84 0.54 7.94
CA VAL A 94 8.69 -0.55 8.93
C VAL A 94 7.69 -1.61 8.48
N TYR A 95 6.75 -1.23 7.62
CA TYR A 95 5.77 -2.15 7.07
C TYR A 95 5.17 -1.61 5.76
N TYR A 96 4.56 -2.51 5.00
CA TYR A 96 3.87 -2.21 3.75
C TYR A 96 2.46 -2.80 3.79
N LEU A 97 1.45 -2.00 3.44
CA LEU A 97 0.06 -2.41 3.35
C LEU A 97 -0.50 -2.08 1.96
N GLN A 98 -1.37 -2.95 1.48
CA GLN A 98 -2.12 -2.71 0.24
C GLN A 98 -3.47 -2.05 0.57
N LYS A 99 -3.84 -0.99 -0.17
CA LYS A 99 -5.19 -0.42 -0.13
C LYS A 99 -6.21 -1.41 -0.73
N PRO A 100 -7.39 -1.57 -0.14
CA PRO A 100 -7.88 -0.84 1.02
C PRO A 100 -7.33 -1.40 2.33
N ALA A 101 -6.94 -0.54 3.25
CA ALA A 101 -6.60 -0.90 4.62
C ALA A 101 -7.31 0.02 5.60
N ASP A 102 -7.68 -0.51 6.76
CA ASP A 102 -8.33 0.24 7.81
C ASP A 102 -7.34 0.69 8.90
N ALA A 103 -7.84 1.45 9.88
CA ALA A 103 -7.01 1.97 10.95
C ALA A 103 -6.43 0.87 11.85
N ASP A 104 -7.14 -0.23 12.06
CA ASP A 104 -6.69 -1.33 12.90
C ASP A 104 -5.59 -2.13 12.22
N GLU A 105 -5.67 -2.33 10.90
CA GLU A 105 -4.62 -2.94 10.09
C GLU A 105 -3.34 -2.09 10.08
N ILE A 106 -3.47 -0.76 9.99
CA ILE A 106 -2.32 0.16 10.06
C ILE A 106 -1.67 0.12 11.43
N LEU A 107 -2.43 0.13 12.51
CA LEU A 107 -1.89 0.03 13.87
C LEU A 107 -1.25 -1.34 14.12
N ALA A 108 -1.86 -2.42 13.63
CA ALA A 108 -1.27 -3.75 13.69
C ALA A 108 0.05 -3.84 12.91
N ALA A 109 0.18 -3.11 11.79
CA ALA A 109 1.42 -3.02 11.03
C ALA A 109 2.54 -2.35 11.85
N PHE A 110 2.26 -1.24 12.55
CA PHE A 110 3.22 -0.63 13.46
C PHE A 110 3.60 -1.56 14.62
N ALA A 111 2.61 -2.25 15.23
CA ALA A 111 2.87 -3.17 16.33
C ALA A 111 3.70 -4.40 15.89
N ARG A 112 3.50 -4.91 14.68
CA ARG A 112 4.31 -6.02 14.12
C ARG A 112 5.76 -5.61 13.90
N ALA A 113 6.00 -4.37 13.55
CA ALA A 113 7.36 -3.85 13.38
C ALA A 113 8.13 -3.76 14.72
N ASP A 114 7.43 -3.68 15.86
CA ASP A 114 8.02 -3.73 17.20
C ASP A 114 8.23 -5.15 17.74
N ALA A 115 7.51 -6.10 17.21
CA ALA A 115 7.73 -7.49 17.56
C ALA A 115 9.14 -7.87 17.07
N GLU A 116 9.94 -8.50 17.95
CA GLU A 116 11.18 -9.15 17.51
C GLU A 116 10.86 -9.99 16.27
N PRO A 117 11.73 -9.97 15.24
CA PRO A 117 11.54 -10.85 14.10
C PRO A 117 11.31 -12.24 14.67
N LEU A 118 10.07 -12.73 14.57
CA LEU A 118 9.78 -14.13 14.85
C LEU A 118 10.85 -14.88 14.07
N GLY A 119 11.80 -15.46 14.79
CA GLY A 119 12.97 -16.08 14.20
C GLY A 119 12.49 -16.83 12.98
N VAL A 120 13.14 -16.60 11.86
CA VAL A 120 12.74 -17.05 10.53
C VAL A 120 11.95 -18.33 10.68
N ILE A 121 10.61 -18.26 10.57
CA ILE A 121 9.83 -19.46 10.36
C ILE A 121 10.21 -19.85 8.92
N ALA A 122 11.36 -20.53 8.84
CA ALA A 122 11.83 -21.19 7.64
C ALA A 122 10.97 -22.45 7.40
N ASP A 123 9.66 -22.35 7.69
CA ASP A 123 8.73 -23.43 7.45
C ASP A 123 7.28 -22.94 7.31
N ALA A 124 7.10 -21.86 6.54
CA ALA A 124 5.93 -21.79 5.72
C ALA A 124 6.43 -22.12 4.32
N SER A 125 6.39 -23.37 3.94
CA SER A 125 6.28 -23.78 2.55
C SER A 125 4.95 -23.25 2.04
N VAL A 126 4.89 -21.93 1.87
CA VAL A 126 3.89 -21.31 1.01
C VAL A 126 4.36 -21.72 -0.37
N ASP A 127 3.83 -22.84 -0.85
CA ASP A 127 3.96 -23.19 -2.26
C ASP A 127 3.66 -21.92 -3.04
N PRO A 128 4.58 -21.45 -3.89
CA PRO A 128 4.35 -20.24 -4.64
C PRO A 128 3.03 -20.40 -5.39
N PRO A 129 2.12 -19.40 -5.35
CA PRO A 129 0.82 -19.53 -5.99
C PRO A 129 1.03 -19.93 -7.44
N SER A 130 0.25 -20.89 -7.93
CA SER A 130 0.39 -21.37 -9.29
C SER A 130 0.32 -20.18 -10.28
N LEU A 131 1.05 -20.26 -11.38
CA LEU A 131 1.06 -19.21 -12.40
C LEU A 131 -0.37 -18.89 -12.91
N GLU A 132 -1.26 -19.88 -12.90
CA GLU A 132 -2.68 -19.72 -13.27
C GLU A 132 -3.42 -18.88 -12.23
N ARG A 133 -3.14 -19.07 -10.94
CA ARG A 133 -3.72 -18.27 -9.85
C ARG A 133 -3.28 -16.82 -9.94
N VAL A 134 -1.99 -16.56 -10.09
CA VAL A 134 -1.46 -15.20 -10.27
C VAL A 134 -2.06 -14.50 -11.48
N LYS A 135 -2.19 -15.21 -12.62
CA LYS A 135 -2.85 -14.68 -13.81
C LYS A 135 -4.32 -14.38 -13.55
N TRP A 136 -5.04 -15.27 -12.87
CA TRP A 136 -6.44 -15.09 -12.55
C TRP A 136 -6.67 -13.88 -11.62
N GLU A 137 -5.87 -13.74 -10.58
CA GLU A 137 -5.93 -12.60 -9.66
C GLU A 137 -5.65 -11.28 -10.39
N HIS A 138 -4.64 -11.25 -11.26
CA HIS A 138 -4.34 -10.07 -12.06
C HIS A 138 -5.51 -9.68 -12.99
N VAL A 139 -6.09 -10.66 -13.68
CA VAL A 139 -7.24 -10.46 -14.56
C VAL A 139 -8.46 -9.97 -13.80
N SER A 140 -8.77 -10.58 -12.65
CA SER A 140 -9.90 -10.21 -11.79
C SER A 140 -9.76 -8.78 -11.26
N ARG A 141 -8.55 -8.38 -10.88
CA ARG A 141 -8.24 -7.03 -10.44
C ARG A 141 -8.47 -5.99 -11.54
N VAL A 142 -7.92 -6.21 -12.74
CA VAL A 142 -8.10 -5.28 -13.87
C VAL A 142 -9.57 -5.19 -14.29
N LEU A 143 -10.34 -6.27 -14.16
CA LEU A 143 -11.79 -6.25 -14.41
C LEU A 143 -12.52 -5.40 -13.37
N SER A 144 -12.19 -5.53 -12.09
CA SER A 144 -12.73 -4.71 -11.01
C SER A 144 -12.41 -3.23 -11.23
N ASP A 145 -11.15 -2.90 -11.55
CA ASP A 145 -10.68 -1.54 -11.83
C ASP A 145 -11.32 -0.91 -13.10
N SER A 146 -11.91 -1.76 -13.94
CA SER A 146 -12.66 -1.35 -15.14
C SER A 146 -14.18 -1.35 -14.89
N GLY A 147 -14.63 -1.36 -13.63
CA GLY A 147 -16.05 -1.36 -13.26
C GLY A 147 -16.83 -2.57 -13.79
N GLY A 148 -16.16 -3.72 -13.98
CA GLY A 148 -16.77 -4.92 -14.57
C GLY A 148 -16.85 -4.90 -16.11
N ASN A 149 -16.36 -3.85 -16.77
CA ASN A 149 -16.38 -3.73 -18.22
C ASN A 149 -15.31 -4.63 -18.87
N VAL A 150 -15.75 -5.80 -19.34
CA VAL A 150 -14.89 -6.82 -19.95
C VAL A 150 -14.14 -6.30 -21.20
N SER A 151 -14.75 -5.41 -21.98
CA SER A 151 -14.12 -4.88 -23.20
C SER A 151 -12.98 -3.91 -22.85
N GLU A 152 -13.16 -3.09 -21.84
CA GLU A 152 -12.13 -2.18 -21.32
C GLU A 152 -11.00 -2.93 -20.62
N ALA A 153 -11.34 -3.90 -19.78
CA ALA A 153 -10.36 -4.78 -19.13
C ALA A 153 -9.51 -5.54 -20.15
N ALA A 154 -10.13 -6.09 -21.21
CA ALA A 154 -9.41 -6.77 -22.26
C ALA A 154 -8.42 -5.86 -23.00
N ARG A 155 -8.80 -4.60 -23.25
CA ARG A 155 -7.91 -3.61 -23.85
C ARG A 155 -6.73 -3.27 -22.93
N LYS A 156 -6.96 -3.05 -21.65
CA LYS A 156 -5.91 -2.80 -20.64
C LYS A 156 -4.94 -3.97 -20.53
N LEU A 157 -5.46 -5.20 -20.57
CA LEU A 157 -4.67 -6.44 -20.51
C LEU A 157 -4.01 -6.82 -21.84
N LYS A 158 -4.25 -6.07 -22.94
CA LYS A 158 -3.81 -6.40 -24.30
C LYS A 158 -4.27 -7.80 -24.75
N LEU A 159 -5.47 -8.20 -24.33
CA LEU A 159 -6.09 -9.48 -24.65
C LEU A 159 -7.31 -9.29 -25.56
N HIS A 160 -7.63 -10.30 -26.35
CA HIS A 160 -8.92 -10.36 -27.05
C HIS A 160 -10.06 -10.54 -26.03
N ARG A 161 -11.18 -9.83 -26.21
CA ARG A 161 -12.36 -9.93 -25.34
C ARG A 161 -12.82 -11.38 -25.11
N ARG A 162 -12.84 -12.21 -26.17
CA ARG A 162 -13.20 -13.64 -26.05
C ARG A 162 -12.23 -14.43 -25.17
N SER A 163 -10.93 -14.11 -25.23
CA SER A 163 -9.92 -14.74 -24.39
C SER A 163 -10.12 -14.39 -22.92
N LEU A 164 -10.40 -13.13 -22.63
CA LEU A 164 -10.69 -12.67 -21.27
C LEU A 164 -11.97 -13.33 -20.73
N GLN A 165 -13.06 -13.35 -21.51
CA GLN A 165 -14.30 -14.03 -21.12
C GLN A 165 -14.08 -15.52 -20.79
N ARG A 166 -13.28 -16.23 -21.59
CA ARG A 166 -12.95 -17.64 -21.34
C ARG A 166 -12.12 -17.82 -20.07
N MET A 167 -11.21 -16.88 -19.76
CA MET A 167 -10.45 -16.90 -18.51
C MET A 167 -11.34 -16.68 -17.30
N LEU A 168 -12.30 -15.76 -17.38
CA LEU A 168 -13.25 -15.47 -16.31
C LEU A 168 -14.26 -16.58 -16.05
N GLN A 169 -14.56 -17.40 -17.06
CA GLN A 169 -15.42 -18.58 -16.93
C GLN A 169 -14.71 -19.77 -16.27
N LYS A 170 -13.39 -19.81 -16.29
CA LYS A 170 -12.64 -20.76 -15.48
C LYS A 170 -12.68 -20.28 -14.04
N PHE A 171 -13.23 -21.10 -13.13
CA PHE A 171 -13.19 -20.86 -11.70
C PHE A 171 -11.74 -20.60 -11.24
N PRO A 172 -11.55 -19.86 -10.12
CA PRO A 172 -10.21 -19.68 -9.57
C PRO A 172 -9.53 -21.05 -9.49
N PRO A 173 -8.27 -21.17 -9.96
CA PRO A 173 -7.53 -22.42 -9.89
C PRO A 173 -7.52 -22.90 -8.44
N ARG A 174 -7.84 -24.14 -8.21
CA ARG A 174 -7.59 -24.81 -6.91
C ARG A 174 -6.09 -25.03 -6.83
N ASP A 175 -5.50 -24.64 -5.71
CA ASP A 175 -4.12 -24.98 -5.39
C ASP A 175 -3.94 -26.49 -5.30
#